data_8c2a7360e7f9eb0234b2cfbcbe7ab6d3
#
_entry.id   8c2a7360e7f9eb0234b2cfbcbe7ab6d3
#
_cell.length_a   1.000
_cell.length_b   1.000
_cell.length_c   1.000
_cell.angle_alpha   90.00
_cell.angle_beta   90.00
_cell.angle_gamma   90.00
#
_symmetry.space_group_name_H-M   'P 1'
#
loop_
_entity.id
_entity.type
_entity.pdbx_description
1 polymer ?
#
loop_
_entity_poly.entity_id
_entity_poly.type
_entity_poly.pdbx_seq_one_letter_code
_entity_poly.pdbx_strand_id
1 'polypeptide(L)'
;MGHSTADITAVVPARNAEHLLPGCLEALRQSGVAEIIVVDGLSTDKTVDIARAAGARVLSDEGRGLPWARTLGVRSSRTRWVLLVDADVVFGATGVADLLIELMEDGYDALQAGLESVAGPGYWGQALAHHHRTGRSRNWFGLVATLVDRDLMLALGFDDTFKSGEDIELRWRMRQSGMKTGVSQRVFVEHRFAADDFDFALDQFLMDGTGLGKMVRKHGWRGARLALLPAAAAVRGSALSLAAGQPEWLRYYIAFCWYNYAGMARGLGRDG
;
A
#
# COMPACT_ATOMS: atom_id res chain seq x y z
N MET A 1 18.04 -19.20 -16.41
CA MET A 1 18.77 -17.99 -15.93
C MET A 1 18.29 -17.78 -14.50
N GLY A 2 19.21 -17.73 -13.52
CA GLY A 2 18.83 -17.48 -12.14
C GLY A 2 18.27 -16.05 -12.01
N HIS A 3 17.10 -15.92 -11.43
CA HIS A 3 16.52 -14.60 -11.12
C HIS A 3 17.26 -14.02 -9.91
N SER A 4 17.67 -12.76 -10.01
CA SER A 4 18.47 -12.07 -9.00
C SER A 4 17.77 -10.80 -8.56
N THR A 5 17.92 -10.42 -7.29
CA THR A 5 17.49 -9.12 -6.79
C THR A 5 18.16 -7.95 -7.53
N ALA A 6 19.31 -8.21 -8.18
CA ALA A 6 19.97 -7.26 -9.09
C ALA A 6 19.14 -6.93 -10.36
N ASP A 7 18.06 -7.64 -10.63
CA ASP A 7 17.11 -7.33 -11.70
C ASP A 7 15.90 -6.53 -11.21
N ILE A 8 15.95 -6.00 -9.97
CA ILE A 8 14.84 -5.27 -9.31
C ILE A 8 15.27 -3.82 -9.06
N THR A 9 14.41 -2.87 -9.42
CA THR A 9 14.45 -1.49 -8.91
C THR A 9 13.37 -1.31 -7.86
N ALA A 10 13.73 -0.88 -6.66
CA ALA A 10 12.77 -0.50 -5.64
C ALA A 10 12.33 0.96 -5.85
N VAL A 11 11.03 1.21 -5.87
CA VAL A 11 10.42 2.54 -6.00
C VAL A 11 9.70 2.87 -4.70
N VAL A 12 10.18 3.90 -4.02
CA VAL A 12 9.69 4.32 -2.69
C VAL A 12 9.13 5.74 -2.78
N PRO A 13 7.82 5.93 -2.93
CA PRO A 13 7.21 7.24 -2.75
C PRO A 13 7.33 7.65 -1.27
N ALA A 14 7.76 8.88 -1.01
CA ALA A 14 7.96 9.36 0.35
C ALA A 14 7.54 10.82 0.49
N ARG A 15 6.88 11.14 1.60
CA ARG A 15 6.57 12.52 1.99
C ARG A 15 6.59 12.63 3.51
N ASN A 16 7.47 13.49 4.03
CA ASN A 16 7.63 13.70 5.48
C ASN A 16 7.81 12.37 6.24
N ALA A 17 8.75 11.55 5.76
CA ALA A 17 8.97 10.18 6.23
C ALA A 17 10.31 10.02 6.98
N GLU A 18 10.90 11.09 7.53
CA GLU A 18 12.24 11.06 8.14
C GLU A 18 12.42 10.01 9.22
N HIS A 19 11.34 9.62 9.93
CA HIS A 19 11.39 8.62 11.00
C HIS A 19 11.22 7.17 10.51
N LEU A 20 10.57 6.94 9.37
CA LEU A 20 10.23 5.61 8.84
C LEU A 20 11.19 5.18 7.73
N LEU A 21 11.53 6.12 6.85
CA LEU A 21 12.34 5.88 5.66
C LEU A 21 13.70 5.22 5.92
N PRO A 22 14.46 5.54 7.00
CA PRO A 22 15.77 4.90 7.25
C PRO A 22 15.69 3.37 7.32
N GLY A 23 14.70 2.83 8.03
CA GLY A 23 14.51 1.37 8.16
C GLY A 23 14.15 0.71 6.83
N CYS A 24 13.29 1.34 6.04
CA CYS A 24 12.93 0.89 4.70
C CYS A 24 14.15 0.83 3.77
N LEU A 25 14.91 1.92 3.67
CA LEU A 25 16.07 2.00 2.78
C LEU A 25 17.18 1.02 3.17
N GLU A 26 17.45 0.84 4.46
CA GLU A 26 18.46 -0.11 4.92
C GLU A 26 18.06 -1.55 4.58
N ALA A 27 16.80 -1.94 4.79
CA ALA A 27 16.30 -3.26 4.41
C ALA A 27 16.41 -3.50 2.90
N LEU A 28 16.06 -2.52 2.07
CA LEU A 28 16.17 -2.61 0.61
C LEU A 28 17.64 -2.71 0.17
N ARG A 29 18.53 -1.93 0.77
CA ARG A 29 19.96 -1.99 0.49
C ARG A 29 20.55 -3.38 0.81
N GLN A 30 20.18 -3.94 1.96
CA GLN A 30 20.61 -5.28 2.37
C GLN A 30 20.06 -6.38 1.46
N SER A 31 18.89 -6.18 0.86
CA SER A 31 18.29 -7.12 -0.09
C SER A 31 19.02 -7.18 -1.45
N GLY A 32 19.97 -6.29 -1.72
CA GLY A 32 20.78 -6.30 -2.94
C GLY A 32 20.02 -5.97 -4.21
N VAL A 33 18.96 -5.13 -4.13
CA VAL A 33 18.28 -4.60 -5.32
C VAL A 33 19.21 -3.73 -6.16
N ALA A 34 19.00 -3.71 -7.48
CA ALA A 34 19.88 -3.00 -8.42
C ALA A 34 19.91 -1.49 -8.16
N GLU A 35 18.77 -0.90 -7.84
CA GLU A 35 18.60 0.53 -7.64
C GLU A 35 17.45 0.79 -6.64
N ILE A 36 17.61 1.84 -5.85
CA ILE A 36 16.52 2.40 -5.03
C ILE A 36 16.20 3.79 -5.57
N ILE A 37 14.95 4.01 -5.97
CA ILE A 37 14.44 5.31 -6.41
C ILE A 37 13.46 5.81 -5.34
N VAL A 38 13.81 6.89 -4.66
CA VAL A 38 12.89 7.60 -3.77
C VAL A 38 12.23 8.71 -4.56
N VAL A 39 10.90 8.73 -4.59
CA VAL A 39 10.13 9.80 -5.23
C VAL A 39 9.53 10.68 -4.15
N ASP A 40 10.10 11.87 -3.98
CA ASP A 40 9.75 12.83 -2.94
C ASP A 40 8.51 13.63 -3.30
N GLY A 41 7.53 13.64 -2.39
CA GLY A 41 6.26 14.36 -2.49
C GLY A 41 6.31 15.77 -1.88
N LEU A 42 7.39 16.53 -2.10
CA LEU A 42 7.64 17.86 -1.53
C LEU A 42 7.74 17.82 0.01
N SER A 43 8.61 16.96 0.52
CA SER A 43 8.91 16.86 1.96
C SER A 43 9.53 18.16 2.50
N THR A 44 9.17 18.48 3.73
CA THR A 44 9.68 19.65 4.47
C THR A 44 10.59 19.26 5.64
N ASP A 45 10.74 17.97 5.89
CA ASP A 45 11.62 17.36 6.88
C ASP A 45 12.92 16.84 6.24
N LYS A 46 13.66 15.97 6.93
CA LYS A 46 14.93 15.42 6.44
C LYS A 46 14.80 14.24 5.46
N THR A 47 13.59 13.93 4.96
CA THR A 47 13.33 12.77 4.08
C THR A 47 14.30 12.73 2.89
N VAL A 48 14.48 13.84 2.18
CA VAL A 48 15.34 13.92 0.98
C VAL A 48 16.81 13.69 1.32
N ASP A 49 17.28 14.29 2.42
CA ASP A 49 18.69 14.14 2.86
C ASP A 49 18.99 12.70 3.28
N ILE A 50 18.06 12.07 4.00
CA ILE A 50 18.15 10.65 4.39
C ILE A 50 18.21 9.75 3.16
N ALA A 51 17.34 9.98 2.17
CA ALA A 51 17.33 9.21 0.93
C ALA A 51 18.67 9.30 0.17
N ARG A 52 19.20 10.51 0.02
CA ARG A 52 20.51 10.73 -0.62
C ARG A 52 21.67 10.10 0.13
N ALA A 53 21.67 10.23 1.45
CA ALA A 53 22.70 9.63 2.32
C ALA A 53 22.70 8.10 2.26
N ALA A 54 21.54 7.47 2.05
CA ALA A 54 21.40 6.03 1.82
C ALA A 54 21.79 5.57 0.40
N GLY A 55 22.21 6.48 -0.50
CA GLY A 55 22.57 6.18 -1.86
C GLY A 55 21.39 6.00 -2.82
N ALA A 56 20.18 6.36 -2.43
CA ALA A 56 19.01 6.31 -3.30
C ALA A 56 19.04 7.45 -4.35
N ARG A 57 18.54 7.15 -5.54
CA ARG A 57 18.26 8.18 -6.53
C ARG A 57 16.97 8.89 -6.17
N VAL A 58 17.04 10.20 -5.91
CA VAL A 58 15.89 11.01 -5.52
C VAL A 58 15.31 11.72 -6.71
N LEU A 59 14.00 11.57 -6.90
CA LEU A 59 13.17 12.30 -7.87
C LEU A 59 12.12 13.11 -7.12
N SER A 60 11.54 14.14 -7.73
CA SER A 60 10.39 14.85 -7.16
C SER A 60 9.13 14.56 -7.97
N ASP A 61 8.00 14.36 -7.29
CA ASP A 61 6.68 14.25 -7.91
C ASP A 61 6.05 15.62 -8.23
N GLU A 62 6.75 16.72 -7.87
CA GLU A 62 6.29 18.10 -8.05
C GLU A 62 4.93 18.38 -7.40
N GLY A 63 4.59 17.66 -6.34
CA GLY A 63 3.30 17.77 -5.64
C GLY A 63 2.11 17.12 -6.37
N ARG A 64 2.35 16.30 -7.38
CA ARG A 64 1.29 15.63 -8.15
C ARG A 64 0.67 14.44 -7.42
N GLY A 65 1.32 13.95 -6.37
CA GLY A 65 0.79 12.94 -5.46
C GLY A 65 1.17 11.50 -5.81
N LEU A 66 0.73 10.58 -4.94
CA LEU A 66 1.18 9.19 -4.89
C LEU A 66 1.07 8.41 -6.23
N PRO A 67 -0.02 8.48 -7.02
CA PRO A 67 -0.10 7.78 -8.30
C PRO A 67 0.98 8.24 -9.28
N TRP A 68 1.24 9.55 -9.31
CA TRP A 68 2.30 10.09 -10.15
C TRP A 68 3.69 9.74 -9.64
N ALA A 69 3.91 9.77 -8.34
CA ALA A 69 5.17 9.36 -7.74
C ALA A 69 5.54 7.91 -8.13
N ARG A 70 4.58 6.98 -8.01
CA ARG A 70 4.75 5.59 -8.45
C ARG A 70 4.98 5.50 -9.97
N THR A 71 4.21 6.23 -10.78
CA THR A 71 4.39 6.29 -12.24
C THR A 71 5.79 6.76 -12.61
N LEU A 72 6.27 7.84 -11.99
CA LEU A 72 7.58 8.43 -12.25
C LEU A 72 8.69 7.45 -11.90
N GLY A 73 8.59 6.78 -10.75
CA GLY A 73 9.54 5.75 -10.32
C GLY A 73 9.60 4.59 -11.30
N VAL A 74 8.45 4.03 -11.71
CA VAL A 74 8.38 2.93 -12.69
C VAL A 74 8.98 3.34 -14.03
N ARG A 75 8.66 4.53 -14.55
CA ARG A 75 9.22 5.05 -15.81
C ARG A 75 10.73 5.25 -15.74
N SER A 76 11.23 5.63 -14.57
CA SER A 76 12.65 5.92 -14.34
C SER A 76 13.48 4.68 -14.06
N SER A 77 12.86 3.53 -13.74
CA SER A 77 13.55 2.25 -13.56
C SER A 77 14.02 1.67 -14.90
N ARG A 78 15.06 0.83 -14.85
CA ARG A 78 15.66 0.20 -16.05
C ARG A 78 15.68 -1.33 -15.95
N THR A 79 15.35 -1.87 -14.81
CA THR A 79 15.31 -3.30 -14.54
C THR A 79 14.01 -3.93 -15.02
N ARG A 80 14.02 -5.25 -15.17
CA ARG A 80 12.82 -5.99 -15.54
C ARG A 80 11.71 -5.88 -14.49
N TRP A 81 12.10 -5.98 -13.21
CA TRP A 81 11.17 -5.98 -12.10
C TRP A 81 11.20 -4.65 -11.37
N VAL A 82 10.02 -4.21 -10.95
CA VAL A 82 9.86 -3.06 -10.07
C VAL A 82 9.21 -3.54 -8.78
N LEU A 83 9.84 -3.18 -7.66
CA LEU A 83 9.29 -3.37 -6.32
C LEU A 83 8.72 -2.03 -5.84
N LEU A 84 7.39 -1.90 -5.84
CA LEU A 84 6.70 -0.76 -5.24
C LEU A 84 6.68 -0.96 -3.73
N VAL A 85 7.25 -0.03 -2.97
CA VAL A 85 7.39 -0.13 -1.51
C VAL A 85 7.01 1.19 -0.87
N ASP A 86 6.11 1.16 0.12
CA ASP A 86 5.83 2.35 0.90
C ASP A 86 6.95 2.61 1.93
N ALA A 87 7.18 3.87 2.29
CA ALA A 87 8.33 4.31 3.10
C ALA A 87 8.32 3.75 4.55
N ASP A 88 7.21 3.20 4.99
CA ASP A 88 6.96 2.61 6.30
C ASP A 88 7.08 1.08 6.33
N VAL A 89 7.58 0.49 5.24
CA VAL A 89 7.73 -0.97 5.08
C VAL A 89 9.16 -1.41 5.32
N VAL A 90 9.34 -2.50 6.05
CA VAL A 90 10.66 -3.11 6.31
C VAL A 90 10.64 -4.58 5.90
N PHE A 91 11.46 -4.94 4.94
CA PHE A 91 11.68 -6.33 4.53
C PHE A 91 12.65 -7.04 5.47
N GLY A 92 12.44 -8.35 5.68
CA GLY A 92 13.48 -9.21 6.25
C GLY A 92 14.63 -9.43 5.26
N ALA A 93 15.77 -9.92 5.74
CA ALA A 93 17.02 -10.00 4.98
C ALA A 93 16.91 -10.74 3.62
N THR A 94 16.10 -11.77 3.52
CA THR A 94 15.87 -12.55 2.29
C THR A 94 14.54 -12.21 1.61
N GLY A 95 13.71 -11.36 2.24
CA GLY A 95 12.30 -11.18 1.85
C GLY A 95 12.09 -10.77 0.40
N VAL A 96 12.91 -9.90 -0.16
CA VAL A 96 12.80 -9.51 -1.58
C VAL A 96 13.16 -10.66 -2.52
N ALA A 97 14.21 -11.43 -2.19
CA ALA A 97 14.61 -12.59 -2.97
C ALA A 97 13.53 -13.69 -2.92
N ASP A 98 13.00 -13.97 -1.74
CA ASP A 98 11.96 -14.97 -1.54
C ASP A 98 10.66 -14.57 -2.25
N LEU A 99 10.32 -13.28 -2.26
CA LEU A 99 9.15 -12.76 -2.99
C LEU A 99 9.32 -12.92 -4.51
N LEU A 100 10.53 -12.69 -5.04
CA LEU A 100 10.84 -12.92 -6.46
C LEU A 100 10.71 -14.40 -6.82
N ILE A 101 11.24 -15.28 -5.96
CA ILE A 101 11.15 -16.74 -6.17
C ILE A 101 9.68 -17.16 -6.21
N GLU A 102 8.87 -16.78 -5.22
CA GLU A 102 7.45 -17.11 -5.16
C GLU A 102 6.69 -16.57 -6.38
N LEU A 103 6.95 -15.31 -6.78
CA LEU A 103 6.33 -14.71 -7.95
C LEU A 103 6.58 -15.56 -9.21
N MET A 104 7.83 -16.02 -9.38
CA MET A 104 8.24 -16.79 -10.56
C MET A 104 7.72 -18.23 -10.52
N GLU A 105 7.85 -18.91 -9.39
CA GLU A 105 7.40 -20.30 -9.21
C GLU A 105 5.90 -20.45 -9.41
N ASP A 106 5.14 -19.53 -8.82
CA ASP A 106 3.69 -19.56 -8.87
C ASP A 106 3.12 -18.83 -10.10
N GLY A 107 3.98 -18.19 -10.93
CA GLY A 107 3.60 -17.52 -12.17
C GLY A 107 2.69 -16.32 -11.95
N TYR A 108 2.98 -15.47 -10.96
CA TYR A 108 2.30 -14.20 -10.77
C TYR A 108 2.86 -13.12 -11.69
N ASP A 109 1.99 -12.25 -12.17
CA ASP A 109 2.36 -11.01 -12.88
C ASP A 109 2.66 -9.89 -11.90
N ALA A 110 2.01 -9.92 -10.72
CA ALA A 110 2.28 -9.03 -9.60
C ALA A 110 2.00 -9.75 -8.27
N LEU A 111 2.93 -9.68 -7.33
CA LEU A 111 2.83 -10.32 -6.02
C LEU A 111 3.22 -9.33 -4.92
N GLN A 112 2.29 -9.10 -4.00
CA GLN A 112 2.54 -8.30 -2.80
C GLN A 112 2.99 -9.20 -1.66
N ALA A 113 3.96 -8.78 -0.87
CA ALA A 113 4.28 -9.43 0.40
C ALA A 113 3.10 -9.33 1.39
N GLY A 114 2.93 -10.30 2.25
CA GLY A 114 2.00 -10.23 3.37
C GLY A 114 2.40 -9.13 4.35
N LEU A 115 1.43 -8.44 4.95
CA LEU A 115 1.69 -7.33 5.85
C LEU A 115 1.56 -7.75 7.32
N GLU A 116 2.58 -7.47 8.12
CA GLU A 116 2.56 -7.52 9.58
C GLU A 116 2.53 -6.10 10.10
N SER A 117 1.34 -5.63 10.48
CA SER A 117 1.15 -4.25 10.95
C SER A 117 1.74 -4.08 12.34
N VAL A 118 2.65 -3.13 12.48
CA VAL A 118 3.32 -2.74 13.72
C VAL A 118 2.77 -1.38 14.15
N ALA A 119 2.07 -1.37 15.28
CA ALA A 119 1.49 -0.16 15.86
C ALA A 119 2.24 0.26 17.11
N GLY A 120 2.20 1.57 17.40
CA GLY A 120 2.56 2.11 18.70
C GLY A 120 1.57 1.73 19.82
N PRO A 121 1.72 2.25 21.04
CA PRO A 121 0.90 1.91 22.20
C PRO A 121 -0.52 2.48 22.13
N GLY A 122 -0.80 3.42 21.25
CA GLY A 122 -2.09 4.09 21.14
C GLY A 122 -3.21 3.16 20.68
N TYR A 123 -4.40 3.39 21.23
CA TYR A 123 -5.57 2.57 20.96
C TYR A 123 -5.89 2.43 19.46
N TRP A 124 -5.84 3.52 18.72
CA TRP A 124 -6.26 3.54 17.33
C TRP A 124 -5.30 2.80 16.39
N GLY A 125 -3.98 2.93 16.63
CA GLY A 125 -2.97 2.15 15.92
C GLY A 125 -3.10 0.66 16.22
N GLN A 126 -3.29 0.28 17.50
CA GLN A 126 -3.50 -1.12 17.88
C GLN A 126 -4.78 -1.71 17.29
N ALA A 127 -5.87 -0.94 17.25
CA ALA A 127 -7.14 -1.36 16.67
C ALA A 127 -7.03 -1.54 15.15
N LEU A 128 -6.32 -0.65 14.45
CA LEU A 128 -6.01 -0.78 13.02
C LEU A 128 -5.17 -2.03 12.76
N ALA A 129 -4.13 -2.27 13.56
CA ALA A 129 -3.32 -3.49 13.45
C ALA A 129 -4.13 -4.76 13.74
N HIS A 130 -5.04 -4.72 14.74
CA HIS A 130 -5.98 -5.81 15.00
C HIS A 130 -6.90 -6.06 13.78
N HIS A 131 -7.45 -5.01 13.18
CA HIS A 131 -8.26 -5.10 11.96
C HIS A 131 -7.50 -5.76 10.81
N HIS A 132 -6.24 -5.37 10.59
CA HIS A 132 -5.39 -5.96 9.55
C HIS A 132 -5.10 -7.45 9.80
N ARG A 133 -4.83 -7.84 11.03
CA ARG A 133 -4.55 -9.24 11.39
C ARG A 133 -5.77 -10.15 11.30
N THR A 134 -6.94 -9.66 11.68
CA THR A 134 -8.17 -10.46 11.79
C THR A 134 -9.08 -10.34 10.57
N GLY A 135 -8.89 -9.29 9.77
CA GLY A 135 -9.71 -8.99 8.61
C GLY A 135 -9.29 -9.74 7.34
N ARG A 136 -10.11 -9.61 6.30
CA ARG A 136 -9.73 -9.96 4.93
C ARG A 136 -8.69 -9.01 4.34
N SER A 137 -8.43 -7.88 5.01
CA SER A 137 -7.37 -6.93 4.71
C SER A 137 -5.98 -7.58 4.68
N ARG A 138 -5.75 -8.66 5.45
CA ARG A 138 -4.52 -9.45 5.36
C ARG A 138 -4.22 -9.96 3.94
N ASN A 139 -5.25 -10.18 3.14
CA ASN A 139 -5.15 -10.64 1.75
C ASN A 139 -5.47 -9.50 0.76
N TRP A 140 -5.42 -8.26 1.23
CA TRP A 140 -5.69 -7.11 0.40
C TRP A 140 -4.44 -6.73 -0.39
N PHE A 141 -4.55 -6.75 -1.70
CA PHE A 141 -3.50 -6.29 -2.60
C PHE A 141 -3.59 -4.77 -2.72
N GLY A 142 -2.69 -4.06 -2.08
CA GLY A 142 -2.71 -2.60 -1.94
C GLY A 142 -1.43 -1.89 -2.39
N LEU A 143 -0.54 -2.55 -3.13
CA LEU A 143 0.72 -2.01 -3.65
C LEU A 143 1.74 -1.57 -2.58
N VAL A 144 1.53 -1.91 -1.32
CA VAL A 144 2.37 -1.48 -0.18
C VAL A 144 3.79 -2.05 -0.24
N ALA A 145 3.92 -3.31 -0.72
CA ALA A 145 5.20 -4.02 -0.90
C ALA A 145 5.04 -5.02 -2.07
N THR A 146 4.95 -4.51 -3.30
CA THR A 146 4.50 -5.29 -4.47
C THR A 146 5.58 -5.36 -5.53
N LEU A 147 6.00 -6.59 -5.84
CA LEU A 147 6.85 -6.90 -6.98
C LEU A 147 5.99 -7.11 -8.23
N VAL A 148 6.36 -6.45 -9.33
CA VAL A 148 5.61 -6.50 -10.60
C VAL A 148 6.55 -6.36 -11.79
N ASP A 149 6.19 -6.95 -12.93
CA ASP A 149 6.88 -6.73 -14.19
C ASP A 149 6.73 -5.27 -14.63
N ARG A 150 7.87 -4.62 -14.94
CA ARG A 150 7.93 -3.20 -15.30
C ARG A 150 7.11 -2.87 -16.54
N ASP A 151 7.20 -3.69 -17.57
CA ASP A 151 6.54 -3.38 -18.84
C ASP A 151 5.02 -3.54 -18.73
N LEU A 152 4.56 -4.50 -17.94
CA LEU A 152 3.14 -4.62 -17.59
C LEU A 152 2.64 -3.38 -16.82
N MET A 153 3.44 -2.88 -15.85
CA MET A 153 3.08 -1.66 -15.11
C MET A 153 3.06 -0.43 -16.02
N LEU A 154 4.00 -0.31 -16.95
CA LEU A 154 4.02 0.81 -17.90
C LEU A 154 2.82 0.76 -18.87
N ALA A 155 2.41 -0.43 -19.29
CA ALA A 155 1.26 -0.61 -20.17
C ALA A 155 -0.06 -0.27 -19.47
N LEU A 156 -0.22 -0.63 -18.18
CA LEU A 156 -1.40 -0.33 -17.40
C LEU A 156 -1.44 1.14 -16.95
N GLY A 157 -0.34 1.67 -16.45
CA GLY A 157 -0.24 2.99 -15.84
C GLY A 157 -1.14 3.16 -14.60
N PHE A 158 -0.98 4.25 -13.87
CA PHE A 158 -1.91 4.67 -12.82
C PHE A 158 -2.94 5.66 -13.39
N ASP A 159 -4.12 5.70 -12.79
CA ASP A 159 -5.12 6.74 -13.08
C ASP A 159 -4.86 7.94 -12.17
N ASP A 160 -4.35 9.03 -12.72
CA ASP A 160 -3.96 10.26 -11.99
C ASP A 160 -5.15 10.94 -11.29
N THR A 161 -6.39 10.58 -11.64
CA THR A 161 -7.59 11.12 -10.97
C THR A 161 -7.83 10.47 -9.60
N PHE A 162 -7.17 9.33 -9.33
CA PHE A 162 -7.26 8.59 -8.07
C PHE A 162 -6.12 8.98 -7.12
N LYS A 163 -6.21 10.15 -6.49
CA LYS A 163 -5.27 10.54 -5.42
C LYS A 163 -5.43 9.68 -4.16
N SER A 164 -6.48 8.89 -4.07
CA SER A 164 -6.78 7.92 -3.04
C SER A 164 -7.52 6.75 -3.67
N GLY A 165 -7.18 5.50 -3.31
CA GLY A 165 -7.73 4.27 -3.88
C GLY A 165 -7.17 3.92 -5.26
N GLU A 166 -6.01 4.47 -5.61
CA GLU A 166 -5.29 4.17 -6.87
C GLU A 166 -4.90 2.68 -6.96
N ASP A 167 -4.64 2.05 -5.82
CA ASP A 167 -4.35 0.63 -5.68
C ASP A 167 -5.57 -0.24 -6.02
N ILE A 168 -6.76 0.14 -5.51
CA ILE A 168 -8.03 -0.54 -5.79
C ILE A 168 -8.35 -0.44 -7.29
N GLU A 169 -8.15 0.76 -7.85
CA GLU A 169 -8.41 1.04 -9.26
C GLU A 169 -7.45 0.25 -10.16
N LEU A 170 -6.16 0.29 -9.87
CA LEU A 170 -5.16 -0.45 -10.61
C LEU A 170 -5.41 -1.97 -10.54
N ARG A 171 -5.67 -2.50 -9.34
CA ARG A 171 -6.01 -3.92 -9.14
C ARG A 171 -7.25 -4.32 -9.95
N TRP A 172 -8.25 -3.44 -10.05
CA TRP A 172 -9.42 -3.67 -10.87
C TRP A 172 -9.04 -3.87 -12.34
N ARG A 173 -8.19 -2.96 -12.89
CA ARG A 173 -7.70 -3.07 -14.28
C ARG A 173 -6.78 -4.26 -14.49
N MET A 174 -5.89 -4.56 -13.56
CA MET A 174 -5.05 -5.77 -13.61
C MET A 174 -5.91 -7.03 -13.79
N ARG A 175 -6.97 -7.16 -13.00
CA ARG A 175 -7.89 -8.31 -13.12
C ARG A 175 -8.65 -8.34 -14.44
N GLN A 176 -9.04 -7.19 -14.98
CA GLN A 176 -9.72 -7.12 -16.26
C GLN A 176 -8.79 -7.49 -17.43
N SER A 177 -7.51 -7.21 -17.33
CA SER A 177 -6.49 -7.61 -18.31
C SER A 177 -6.04 -9.07 -18.16
N GLY A 178 -6.61 -9.82 -17.22
CA GLY A 178 -6.27 -11.23 -17.01
C GLY A 178 -4.99 -11.46 -16.22
N MET A 179 -4.39 -10.42 -15.63
CA MET A 179 -3.18 -10.55 -14.82
C MET A 179 -3.44 -11.40 -13.57
N LYS A 180 -2.52 -12.30 -13.29
CA LYS A 180 -2.49 -13.08 -12.05
C LYS A 180 -1.82 -12.26 -10.94
N THR A 181 -2.63 -11.77 -10.01
CA THR A 181 -2.16 -10.97 -8.86
C THR A 181 -2.45 -11.68 -7.56
N GLY A 182 -1.57 -11.55 -6.57
CA GLY A 182 -1.72 -12.19 -5.26
C GLY A 182 -1.07 -11.43 -4.11
N VAL A 183 -1.33 -11.92 -2.91
CA VAL A 183 -0.62 -11.55 -1.68
C VAL A 183 0.06 -12.79 -1.16
N SER A 184 1.37 -12.71 -0.96
CA SER A 184 2.18 -13.81 -0.45
C SER A 184 1.65 -14.30 0.91
N GLN A 185 1.67 -15.61 1.08
CA GLN A 185 1.44 -16.27 2.36
C GLN A 185 2.75 -16.85 2.93
N ARG A 186 3.88 -16.65 2.23
CA ARG A 186 5.21 -17.15 2.60
C ARG A 186 6.12 -16.01 3.04
N VAL A 187 6.02 -14.84 2.39
CA VAL A 187 6.87 -13.66 2.65
C VAL A 187 6.04 -12.57 3.30
N PHE A 188 6.50 -12.10 4.46
CA PHE A 188 5.86 -11.05 5.24
C PHE A 188 6.83 -9.90 5.46
N VAL A 189 6.28 -8.69 5.51
CA VAL A 189 7.00 -7.46 5.80
C VAL A 189 6.38 -6.73 6.99
N GLU A 190 7.20 -6.05 7.78
CA GLU A 190 6.69 -5.12 8.78
C GLU A 190 6.14 -3.87 8.10
N HIS A 191 4.90 -3.53 8.42
CA HIS A 191 4.25 -2.28 8.00
C HIS A 191 4.06 -1.42 9.24
N ARG A 192 4.86 -0.37 9.38
CA ARG A 192 4.97 0.47 10.57
C ARG A 192 4.11 1.71 10.42
N PHE A 193 3.11 1.88 11.28
CA PHE A 193 2.26 3.06 11.21
C PHE A 193 3.00 4.33 11.61
N ALA A 194 2.74 5.42 10.88
CA ALA A 194 3.34 6.73 11.15
C ALA A 194 2.86 7.33 12.48
N ALA A 195 1.65 7.00 12.90
CA ALA A 195 1.07 7.42 14.18
C ALA A 195 0.06 6.36 14.68
N ASP A 196 -0.44 6.54 15.91
CA ASP A 196 -1.34 5.59 16.56
C ASP A 196 -2.53 6.26 17.28
N ASP A 197 -2.76 7.54 16.97
CA ASP A 197 -3.84 8.36 17.49
C ASP A 197 -5.12 8.30 16.62
N PHE A 198 -6.14 9.05 17.04
CA PHE A 198 -7.41 9.10 16.33
C PHE A 198 -7.31 9.84 15.00
N ASP A 199 -6.51 10.90 14.92
CA ASP A 199 -6.41 11.70 13.71
C ASP A 199 -5.78 10.90 12.58
N PHE A 200 -4.75 10.10 12.88
CA PHE A 200 -4.18 9.14 11.95
C PHE A 200 -5.23 8.12 11.46
N ALA A 201 -5.97 7.48 12.36
CA ALA A 201 -7.00 6.52 11.99
C ALA A 201 -8.13 7.16 11.18
N LEU A 202 -8.54 8.37 11.53
CA LEU A 202 -9.56 9.15 10.83
C LEU A 202 -9.15 9.43 9.38
N ASP A 203 -7.91 9.86 9.17
CA ASP A 203 -7.38 10.12 7.83
C ASP A 203 -7.39 8.84 6.98
N GLN A 204 -6.97 7.69 7.54
CA GLN A 204 -7.05 6.40 6.85
C GLN A 204 -8.49 6.06 6.45
N PHE A 205 -9.45 6.16 7.38
CA PHE A 205 -10.85 5.85 7.08
C PHE A 205 -11.44 6.73 5.99
N LEU A 206 -11.15 8.04 6.05
CA LEU A 206 -11.63 9.00 5.06
C LEU A 206 -11.00 8.76 3.68
N MET A 207 -9.70 8.44 3.63
CA MET A 207 -8.98 8.13 2.40
C MET A 207 -9.53 6.85 1.76
N ASP A 208 -9.66 5.77 2.52
CA ASP A 208 -10.19 4.50 2.04
C ASP A 208 -11.61 4.66 1.48
N GLY A 209 -12.46 5.33 2.25
CA GLY A 209 -13.84 5.63 1.84
C GLY A 209 -13.88 6.46 0.56
N THR A 210 -13.04 7.50 0.45
CA THR A 210 -12.96 8.35 -0.75
C THR A 210 -12.58 7.53 -1.97
N GLY A 211 -11.59 6.65 -1.85
CA GLY A 211 -11.18 5.72 -2.90
C GLY A 211 -12.34 4.81 -3.34
N LEU A 212 -13.07 4.22 -2.39
CA LEU A 212 -14.26 3.40 -2.70
C LEU A 212 -15.35 4.21 -3.41
N GLY A 213 -15.61 5.45 -2.97
CA GLY A 213 -16.56 6.35 -3.63
C GLY A 213 -16.19 6.66 -5.07
N LYS A 214 -14.92 6.96 -5.34
CA LYS A 214 -14.39 7.16 -6.70
C LYS A 214 -14.55 5.92 -7.56
N MET A 215 -14.30 4.73 -7.02
CA MET A 215 -14.52 3.46 -7.72
C MET A 215 -15.98 3.24 -8.10
N VAL A 216 -16.91 3.51 -7.18
CA VAL A 216 -18.34 3.41 -7.47
C VAL A 216 -18.72 4.40 -8.57
N ARG A 217 -18.25 5.64 -8.51
CA ARG A 217 -18.51 6.67 -9.54
C ARG A 217 -17.96 6.26 -10.91
N LYS A 218 -16.72 5.75 -10.95
CA LYS A 218 -16.05 5.35 -12.21
C LYS A 218 -16.69 4.14 -12.87
N HIS A 219 -17.04 3.12 -12.07
CA HIS A 219 -17.48 1.81 -12.58
C HIS A 219 -18.98 1.58 -12.48
N GLY A 220 -19.75 2.55 -11.95
CA GLY A 220 -21.20 2.49 -11.84
C GLY A 220 -21.69 1.23 -11.09
N TRP A 221 -22.70 0.55 -11.65
CA TRP A 221 -23.30 -0.63 -11.03
C TRP A 221 -22.29 -1.78 -10.79
N ARG A 222 -21.26 -1.91 -11.63
CA ARG A 222 -20.18 -2.90 -11.43
C ARG A 222 -19.35 -2.62 -10.18
N GLY A 223 -19.18 -1.34 -9.85
CA GLY A 223 -18.51 -0.89 -8.63
C GLY A 223 -19.42 -0.83 -7.39
N ALA A 224 -20.75 -0.85 -7.56
CA ALA A 224 -21.71 -0.61 -6.48
C ALA A 224 -21.55 -1.54 -5.27
N ARG A 225 -21.14 -2.81 -5.51
CA ARG A 225 -20.86 -3.77 -4.41
C ARG A 225 -19.72 -3.32 -3.49
N LEU A 226 -18.82 -2.45 -3.95
CA LEU A 226 -17.74 -1.91 -3.11
C LEU A 226 -18.30 -1.00 -2.00
N ALA A 227 -19.49 -0.42 -2.22
CA ALA A 227 -20.17 0.38 -1.20
C ALA A 227 -20.61 -0.44 0.03
N LEU A 228 -20.67 -1.76 -0.08
CA LEU A 228 -21.01 -2.64 1.05
C LEU A 228 -19.78 -2.99 1.91
N LEU A 229 -18.55 -2.76 1.43
CA LEU A 229 -17.34 -3.21 2.09
C LEU A 229 -17.16 -2.61 3.49
N PRO A 230 -17.35 -1.31 3.75
CA PRO A 230 -17.17 -0.76 5.09
C PRO A 230 -18.13 -1.39 6.12
N ALA A 231 -19.41 -1.53 5.77
CA ALA A 231 -20.39 -2.16 6.66
C ALA A 231 -20.07 -3.65 6.88
N ALA A 232 -19.75 -4.39 5.82
CA ALA A 232 -19.43 -5.80 5.92
C ALA A 232 -18.17 -6.04 6.78
N ALA A 233 -17.14 -5.19 6.62
CA ALA A 233 -15.92 -5.26 7.43
C ALA A 233 -16.21 -4.93 8.91
N ALA A 234 -17.00 -3.89 9.16
CA ALA A 234 -17.38 -3.48 10.52
C ALA A 234 -18.19 -4.56 11.23
N VAL A 235 -19.22 -5.11 10.57
CA VAL A 235 -20.05 -6.19 11.15
C VAL A 235 -19.20 -7.42 11.45
N ARG A 236 -18.39 -7.87 10.47
CA ARG A 236 -17.51 -9.01 10.66
C ARG A 236 -16.50 -8.79 11.77
N GLY A 237 -15.83 -7.64 11.77
CA GLY A 237 -14.81 -7.31 12.78
C GLY A 237 -15.41 -7.20 14.18
N SER A 238 -16.57 -6.57 14.32
CA SER A 238 -17.30 -6.52 15.59
C SER A 238 -17.69 -7.91 16.10
N ALA A 239 -18.22 -8.77 15.22
CA ALA A 239 -18.59 -10.13 15.59
C ALA A 239 -17.37 -10.96 16.03
N LEU A 240 -16.25 -10.87 15.34
CA LEU A 240 -15.01 -11.55 15.71
C LEU A 240 -14.45 -11.04 17.04
N SER A 241 -14.48 -9.72 17.27
CA SER A 241 -14.02 -9.12 18.52
C SER A 241 -14.85 -9.58 19.71
N LEU A 242 -16.16 -9.61 19.56
CA LEU A 242 -17.05 -10.12 20.62
C LEU A 242 -16.83 -11.61 20.88
N ALA A 243 -16.70 -12.42 19.83
CA ALA A 243 -16.43 -13.86 19.95
C ALA A 243 -15.08 -14.16 20.64
N ALA A 244 -14.09 -13.26 20.45
CA ALA A 244 -12.79 -13.33 21.12
C ALA A 244 -12.76 -12.74 22.53
N GLY A 245 -13.89 -12.22 23.05
CA GLY A 245 -13.94 -11.55 24.35
C GLY A 245 -13.19 -10.21 24.39
N GLN A 246 -13.08 -9.53 23.26
CA GLN A 246 -12.37 -8.25 23.07
C GLN A 246 -13.32 -7.12 22.64
N PRO A 247 -14.32 -6.74 23.46
CA PRO A 247 -15.32 -5.74 23.08
C PRO A 247 -14.75 -4.33 22.90
N GLU A 248 -13.53 -4.07 23.39
CA GLU A 248 -12.83 -2.80 23.24
C GLU A 248 -12.67 -2.37 21.78
N TRP A 249 -12.61 -3.31 20.82
CA TRP A 249 -12.47 -3.01 19.40
C TRP A 249 -13.78 -2.53 18.74
N LEU A 250 -14.92 -2.63 19.39
CA LEU A 250 -16.21 -2.16 18.85
C LEU A 250 -16.18 -0.66 18.52
N ARG A 251 -15.55 0.15 19.39
CA ARG A 251 -15.39 1.59 19.15
C ARG A 251 -14.69 1.86 17.83
N TYR A 252 -13.64 1.09 17.50
CA TYR A 252 -12.93 1.18 16.23
C TYR A 252 -13.87 0.88 15.05
N TYR A 253 -14.61 -0.22 15.09
CA TYR A 253 -15.47 -0.63 13.97
C TYR A 253 -16.65 0.31 13.73
N ILE A 254 -17.16 0.95 14.77
CA ILE A 254 -18.19 2.01 14.65
C ILE A 254 -17.59 3.21 13.90
N ALA A 255 -16.44 3.71 14.36
CA ALA A 255 -15.74 4.83 13.72
C ALA A 255 -15.34 4.47 12.27
N PHE A 256 -14.73 3.30 12.06
CA PHE A 256 -14.37 2.78 10.76
C PHE A 256 -15.54 2.81 9.77
N CYS A 257 -16.70 2.27 10.17
CA CYS A 257 -17.88 2.25 9.30
C CYS A 257 -18.35 3.67 8.98
N TRP A 258 -18.52 4.50 10.00
CA TRP A 258 -19.03 5.86 9.84
C TRP A 258 -18.13 6.72 8.93
N TYR A 259 -16.83 6.77 9.22
CA TYR A 259 -15.91 7.64 8.49
C TYR A 259 -15.55 7.12 7.10
N ASN A 260 -15.57 5.81 6.88
CA ASN A 260 -15.48 5.28 5.52
C ASN A 260 -16.69 5.73 4.67
N TYR A 261 -17.90 5.70 5.19
CA TYR A 261 -19.06 6.23 4.45
C TYR A 261 -19.01 7.75 4.27
N ALA A 262 -18.50 8.50 5.24
CA ALA A 262 -18.27 9.93 5.08
C ALA A 262 -17.23 10.21 3.95
N GLY A 263 -16.13 9.45 3.91
CA GLY A 263 -15.17 9.49 2.81
C GLY A 263 -15.80 9.09 1.47
N MET A 264 -16.60 8.03 1.46
CA MET A 264 -17.28 7.56 0.24
C MET A 264 -18.21 8.64 -0.34
N ALA A 265 -18.95 9.34 0.51
CA ALA A 265 -19.78 10.46 0.06
C ALA A 265 -18.95 11.57 -0.61
N ARG A 266 -17.74 11.86 -0.09
CA ARG A 266 -16.79 12.79 -0.74
C ARG A 266 -16.35 12.26 -2.10
N GLY A 267 -15.96 10.99 -2.19
CA GLY A 267 -15.49 10.36 -3.45
C GLY A 267 -16.58 10.24 -4.52
N LEU A 268 -17.86 10.19 -4.14
CA LEU A 268 -19.00 10.23 -5.06
C LEU A 268 -19.26 11.64 -5.61
N GLY A 269 -18.90 12.69 -4.87
CA GLY A 269 -18.99 14.08 -5.32
C GLY A 269 -18.08 14.40 -6.50
N ARG A 270 -18.36 15.51 -7.22
CA ARG A 270 -17.57 15.91 -8.40
C ARG A 270 -16.23 16.58 -8.04
N ASP A 271 -16.07 17.03 -6.80
CA ASP A 271 -14.93 17.82 -6.33
C ASP A 271 -14.00 17.04 -5.36
N GLY A 272 -14.06 15.73 -5.36
CA GLY A 272 -13.26 14.85 -4.50
C GLY A 272 -11.98 14.30 -5.16
#